data_16af5b62229e5f90b43dc600a1b9007f
#
_entry.id   16af5b62229e5f90b43dc600a1b9007f
#
_cell.length_a   1.000
_cell.length_b   1.000
_cell.length_c   1.000
_cell.angle_alpha   90.00
_cell.angle_beta   90.00
_cell.angle_gamma   90.00
#
_symmetry.space_group_name_H-M   'P 1'
#
loop_
_entity.id
_entity.type
_entity.pdbx_description
1 polymer ?
#
loop_
_entity_poly.entity_id
_entity_poly.type
_entity_poly.pdbx_seq_one_letter_code
_entity_poly.pdbx_strand_id
1 'polypeptide(L)'
;MSLGKWVGVGAGWFLAGPIGAIIGYYISKSFFDGKNDQEKAYELSLLILSSLVIKSDGKIVKAELEYVKKFFVNTFGIQKANKYFEVFNKLNKQSLTSELRPVCQQLNSYVNHASRLQIIHFLFGVSASDNEIHASEVELIKKIAGYLNINQYDFESIQSMFLFEGSANSLEKWFTILELDKDASNDEIKKAHRKMVIKYHPDKLQGVSQDIKKLAEEKFLLVQKAYENIMKNRS
;
A
#
# COMPACT_ATOMS: atom_id res chain seq x y z
N MET A 1 31.98 7.58 -11.18
CA MET A 1 30.73 6.78 -11.27
C MET A 1 31.10 5.44 -11.88
N SER A 2 30.83 4.30 -11.20
CA SER A 2 31.33 3.02 -11.70
C SER A 2 30.44 2.49 -12.83
N LEU A 3 31.07 2.03 -13.91
CA LEU A 3 30.44 1.44 -15.10
C LEU A 3 29.45 0.31 -14.74
N GLY A 4 29.72 -0.41 -13.65
CA GLY A 4 28.86 -1.51 -13.16
C GLY A 4 27.46 -1.10 -12.75
N LYS A 5 27.23 0.14 -12.27
CA LYS A 5 25.88 0.61 -11.92
C LYS A 5 25.01 0.82 -13.16
N TRP A 6 25.57 1.34 -14.24
CA TRP A 6 24.86 1.54 -15.50
C TRP A 6 24.51 0.24 -16.21
N VAL A 7 25.40 -0.76 -16.13
CA VAL A 7 25.10 -2.11 -16.62
C VAL A 7 23.96 -2.74 -15.83
N GLY A 8 23.91 -2.53 -14.49
CA GLY A 8 22.82 -2.98 -13.64
C GLY A 8 21.48 -2.32 -13.98
N VAL A 9 21.46 -1.00 -14.25
CA VAL A 9 20.27 -0.26 -14.67
C VAL A 9 19.75 -0.78 -16.01
N GLY A 10 20.61 -0.96 -17.01
CA GLY A 10 20.19 -1.45 -18.32
C GLY A 10 19.66 -2.88 -18.27
N ALA A 11 20.32 -3.78 -17.56
CA ALA A 11 19.86 -5.15 -17.37
C ALA A 11 18.55 -5.20 -16.55
N GLY A 12 18.43 -4.40 -15.49
CA GLY A 12 17.24 -4.30 -14.66
C GLY A 12 16.03 -3.76 -15.44
N TRP A 13 16.24 -2.72 -16.24
CA TRP A 13 15.18 -2.16 -17.10
C TRP A 13 14.66 -3.18 -18.12
N PHE A 14 15.58 -3.90 -18.76
CA PHE A 14 15.24 -4.92 -19.77
C PHE A 14 14.44 -6.09 -19.18
N LEU A 15 14.77 -6.49 -17.93
CA LEU A 15 14.15 -7.66 -17.27
C LEU A 15 12.85 -7.31 -16.53
N ALA A 16 12.75 -6.15 -15.91
CA ALA A 16 11.65 -5.80 -15.01
C ALA A 16 11.23 -4.30 -15.04
N GLY A 17 11.51 -3.60 -16.12
CA GLY A 17 11.06 -2.20 -16.33
C GLY A 17 11.61 -1.21 -15.29
N PRO A 18 10.87 -0.12 -14.97
CA PRO A 18 11.31 0.92 -14.03
C PRO A 18 11.70 0.39 -12.65
N ILE A 19 10.93 -0.53 -12.11
CA ILE A 19 11.23 -1.18 -10.81
C ILE A 19 12.55 -1.95 -10.93
N GLY A 20 12.73 -2.70 -12.00
CA GLY A 20 13.96 -3.41 -12.26
C GLY A 20 15.18 -2.51 -12.46
N ALA A 21 15.00 -1.34 -13.07
CA ALA A 21 16.06 -0.34 -13.21
C ALA A 21 16.52 0.21 -11.85
N ILE A 22 15.58 0.56 -10.97
CA ILE A 22 15.88 1.02 -9.61
C ILE A 22 16.69 -0.04 -8.86
N ILE A 23 16.24 -1.30 -8.93
CA ILE A 23 16.89 -2.40 -8.24
C ILE A 23 18.24 -2.70 -8.86
N GLY A 24 18.33 -2.77 -10.19
CA GLY A 24 19.59 -2.98 -10.90
C GLY A 24 20.65 -1.91 -10.61
N TYR A 25 20.21 -0.68 -10.30
CA TYR A 25 21.11 0.38 -9.85
C TYR A 25 21.64 0.17 -8.43
N TYR A 26 20.80 -0.35 -7.51
CA TYR A 26 21.14 -0.48 -6.09
C TYR A 26 21.62 -1.87 -5.69
N ILE A 27 21.31 -2.93 -6.49
CA ILE A 27 21.62 -4.32 -6.16
C ILE A 27 22.32 -5.02 -7.33
N SER A 28 23.19 -5.97 -7.02
CA SER A 28 23.81 -6.84 -8.03
C SER A 28 22.82 -7.89 -8.57
N LYS A 29 23.14 -8.48 -9.72
CA LYS A 29 22.36 -9.46 -10.51
C LYS A 29 21.63 -10.59 -9.75
N SER A 30 22.04 -10.92 -8.52
CA SER A 30 21.51 -12.06 -7.77
C SER A 30 20.06 -11.94 -7.29
N PHE A 31 19.41 -10.78 -7.48
CA PHE A 31 18.03 -10.58 -7.03
C PHE A 31 16.99 -11.05 -8.06
N PHE A 32 17.35 -11.14 -9.33
CA PHE A 32 16.45 -11.48 -10.44
C PHE A 32 16.55 -12.94 -10.92
N ASP A 33 17.24 -13.80 -10.21
CA ASP A 33 17.36 -15.21 -10.59
C ASP A 33 16.13 -16.01 -10.11
N GLY A 34 14.99 -15.97 -10.85
CA GLY A 34 13.92 -16.88 -10.55
C GLY A 34 12.54 -16.57 -11.16
N LYS A 35 11.69 -17.58 -11.22
CA LYS A 35 10.42 -17.71 -11.93
C LYS A 35 9.25 -16.80 -11.48
N ASN A 36 9.41 -15.86 -10.52
CA ASN A 36 8.32 -15.05 -9.95
C ASN A 36 8.59 -13.53 -10.02
N ASP A 37 8.84 -13.00 -11.21
CA ASP A 37 9.18 -11.59 -11.38
C ASP A 37 8.03 -10.63 -11.00
N GLN A 38 6.77 -11.04 -11.16
CA GLN A 38 5.61 -10.23 -10.78
C GLN A 38 5.45 -10.09 -9.25
N GLU A 39 5.63 -11.19 -8.51
CA GLU A 39 5.58 -11.18 -7.06
C GLU A 39 6.69 -10.32 -6.47
N LYS A 40 7.92 -10.48 -6.98
CA LYS A 40 9.06 -9.66 -6.58
C LYS A 40 8.85 -8.18 -6.92
N ALA A 41 8.30 -7.87 -8.09
CA ALA A 41 7.98 -6.50 -8.47
C ALA A 41 6.97 -5.87 -7.51
N TYR A 42 5.96 -6.61 -7.07
CA TYR A 42 4.99 -6.15 -6.07
C TYR A 42 5.67 -5.88 -4.71
N GLU A 43 6.43 -6.84 -4.19
CA GLU A 43 7.16 -6.73 -2.92
C GLU A 43 8.12 -5.53 -2.90
N LEU A 44 8.86 -5.34 -3.99
CA LEU A 44 9.79 -4.22 -4.14
C LEU A 44 9.08 -2.89 -4.27
N SER A 45 7.90 -2.88 -4.88
CA SER A 45 7.08 -1.68 -4.95
C SER A 45 6.59 -1.26 -3.58
N LEU A 46 6.15 -2.20 -2.73
CA LEU A 46 5.81 -1.92 -1.34
C LEU A 46 7.00 -1.27 -0.61
N LEU A 47 8.22 -1.79 -0.81
CA LEU A 47 9.42 -1.24 -0.22
C LEU A 47 9.73 0.18 -0.72
N ILE A 48 9.66 0.41 -2.02
CA ILE A 48 9.91 1.72 -2.64
C ILE A 48 8.89 2.74 -2.16
N LEU A 49 7.60 2.39 -2.22
CA LEU A 49 6.52 3.30 -1.85
C LEU A 49 6.54 3.61 -0.35
N SER A 50 6.77 2.62 0.52
CA SER A 50 6.92 2.86 1.96
C SER A 50 8.16 3.71 2.28
N SER A 51 9.28 3.50 1.56
CA SER A 51 10.47 4.36 1.71
C SER A 51 10.19 5.82 1.34
N LEU A 52 9.36 6.07 0.33
CA LEU A 52 8.96 7.42 -0.05
C LEU A 52 8.06 8.07 1.00
N VAL A 53 7.10 7.32 1.55
CA VAL A 53 6.20 7.81 2.60
C VAL A 53 7.00 8.15 3.87
N ILE A 54 7.80 7.23 4.40
CA ILE A 54 8.66 7.45 5.58
C ILE A 54 9.59 8.67 5.43
N LYS A 55 10.00 8.99 4.20
CA LYS A 55 10.91 10.11 3.91
C LYS A 55 10.20 11.36 3.43
N SER A 56 8.86 11.40 3.46
CA SER A 56 8.07 12.47 2.83
C SER A 56 8.31 13.83 3.48
N ASP A 57 8.39 13.89 4.79
CA ASP A 57 8.63 15.09 5.59
C ASP A 57 10.13 15.38 5.85
N GLY A 58 11.02 14.44 5.45
CA GLY A 58 12.47 14.53 5.66
C GLY A 58 12.95 14.01 7.01
N LYS A 59 12.05 13.53 7.86
CA LYS A 59 12.38 12.85 9.13
C LYS A 59 12.01 11.37 9.02
N ILE A 60 12.87 10.50 9.52
CA ILE A 60 12.58 9.07 9.58
C ILE A 60 12.15 8.74 11.00
N VAL A 61 10.87 8.42 11.18
CA VAL A 61 10.33 8.02 12.47
C VAL A 61 10.62 6.54 12.69
N LYS A 62 11.09 6.22 13.89
CA LYS A 62 11.48 4.84 14.25
C LYS A 62 10.29 3.88 14.17
N ALA A 63 9.11 4.31 14.59
CA ALA A 63 7.90 3.49 14.58
C ALA A 63 7.50 3.06 13.17
N GLU A 64 7.54 3.99 12.20
CA GLU A 64 7.25 3.70 10.78
C GLU A 64 8.24 2.68 10.20
N LEU A 65 9.53 2.87 10.47
CA LEU A 65 10.56 1.94 10.00
C LEU A 65 10.38 0.55 10.62
N GLU A 66 10.03 0.47 11.91
CA GLU A 66 9.77 -0.79 12.60
C GLU A 66 8.48 -1.46 12.09
N TYR A 67 7.43 -0.68 11.77
CA TYR A 67 6.21 -1.20 11.16
C TYR A 67 6.52 -1.89 9.82
N VAL A 68 7.24 -1.21 8.93
CA VAL A 68 7.65 -1.78 7.65
C VAL A 68 8.53 -3.01 7.83
N LYS A 69 9.50 -2.98 8.77
CA LYS A 69 10.34 -4.14 9.08
C LYS A 69 9.52 -5.33 9.54
N LYS A 70 8.65 -5.12 10.52
CA LYS A 70 7.79 -6.17 11.07
C LYS A 70 6.90 -6.77 9.99
N PHE A 71 6.30 -5.93 9.15
CA PHE A 71 5.50 -6.38 8.02
C PHE A 71 6.31 -7.26 7.07
N PHE A 72 7.49 -6.81 6.64
CA PHE A 72 8.34 -7.56 5.70
C PHE A 72 8.86 -8.88 6.29
N VAL A 73 9.24 -8.89 7.58
CA VAL A 73 9.68 -10.13 8.28
C VAL A 73 8.53 -11.13 8.38
N ASN A 74 7.35 -10.68 8.77
CA ASN A 74 6.17 -11.54 8.91
C ASN A 74 5.69 -12.09 7.56
N THR A 75 5.74 -11.25 6.52
CA THR A 75 5.22 -11.58 5.19
C THR A 75 6.18 -12.43 4.38
N PHE A 76 7.47 -12.12 4.40
CA PHE A 76 8.45 -12.71 3.48
C PHE A 76 9.54 -13.52 4.19
N GLY A 77 9.50 -13.56 5.51
CA GLY A 77 10.52 -14.20 6.34
C GLY A 77 11.78 -13.35 6.50
N ILE A 78 12.54 -13.60 7.59
CA ILE A 78 13.65 -12.77 8.03
C ILE A 78 14.78 -12.66 6.99
N GLN A 79 15.09 -13.76 6.28
CA GLN A 79 16.20 -13.76 5.30
C GLN A 79 15.90 -12.87 4.09
N LYS A 80 14.65 -12.92 3.58
CA LYS A 80 14.21 -12.12 2.44
C LYS A 80 14.03 -10.66 2.85
N ALA A 81 13.45 -10.41 4.04
CA ALA A 81 13.30 -9.08 4.61
C ALA A 81 14.65 -8.37 4.78
N ASN A 82 15.68 -9.03 5.28
CA ASN A 82 17.02 -8.44 5.41
C ASN A 82 17.57 -7.96 4.07
N LYS A 83 17.41 -8.74 3.00
CA LYS A 83 17.81 -8.32 1.64
C LYS A 83 17.05 -7.08 1.17
N TYR A 84 15.75 -7.00 1.45
CA TYR A 84 14.95 -5.81 1.12
C TYR A 84 15.41 -4.58 1.90
N PHE A 85 15.79 -4.74 3.18
CA PHE A 85 16.29 -3.61 3.98
C PHE A 85 17.69 -3.13 3.59
N GLU A 86 18.55 -4.00 3.02
CA GLU A 86 19.78 -3.54 2.36
C GLU A 86 19.47 -2.59 1.19
N VAL A 87 18.41 -2.89 0.42
CA VAL A 87 17.94 -2.00 -0.65
C VAL A 87 17.38 -0.72 -0.08
N PHE A 88 16.45 -0.82 0.89
CA PHE A 88 15.83 0.33 1.54
C PHE A 88 16.84 1.37 2.02
N ASN A 89 17.92 0.92 2.65
CA ASN A 89 19.00 1.78 3.16
C ASN A 89 19.77 2.50 2.03
N LYS A 90 19.77 1.95 0.83
CA LYS A 90 20.43 2.55 -0.34
C LYS A 90 19.50 3.48 -1.13
N LEU A 91 18.18 3.42 -0.90
CA LEU A 91 17.21 4.23 -1.62
C LEU A 91 17.31 5.71 -1.20
N ASN A 92 17.43 6.59 -2.19
CA ASN A 92 17.45 8.03 -1.99
C ASN A 92 16.10 8.64 -2.40
N LYS A 93 15.49 9.47 -1.53
CA LYS A 93 14.20 10.15 -1.78
C LYS A 93 14.20 10.88 -3.12
N GLN A 94 15.27 11.62 -3.42
CA GLN A 94 15.32 12.48 -4.60
C GLN A 94 15.29 11.70 -5.92
N SER A 95 15.99 10.55 -5.98
CA SER A 95 15.96 9.68 -7.17
C SER A 95 14.66 8.89 -7.28
N LEU A 96 14.01 8.56 -6.16
CA LEU A 96 12.75 7.81 -6.15
C LEU A 96 11.54 8.66 -6.53
N THR A 97 11.56 9.97 -6.25
CA THR A 97 10.43 10.86 -6.55
C THR A 97 10.20 10.98 -8.06
N SER A 98 11.26 10.99 -8.88
CA SER A 98 11.17 10.97 -10.34
C SER A 98 10.61 9.67 -10.89
N GLU A 99 10.87 8.55 -10.20
CA GLU A 99 10.47 7.21 -10.62
C GLU A 99 9.09 6.79 -10.07
N LEU A 100 8.46 7.59 -9.22
CA LEU A 100 7.19 7.27 -8.59
C LEU A 100 6.10 6.90 -9.60
N ARG A 101 5.90 7.73 -10.63
CA ARG A 101 4.88 7.49 -11.66
C ARG A 101 5.18 6.25 -12.50
N PRO A 102 6.38 6.04 -13.04
CA PRO A 102 6.76 4.81 -13.73
C PRO A 102 6.56 3.54 -12.88
N VAL A 103 6.94 3.56 -11.60
CA VAL A 103 6.73 2.44 -10.67
C VAL A 103 5.26 2.11 -10.51
N CYS A 104 4.40 3.11 -10.26
CA CYS A 104 2.95 2.90 -10.15
C CYS A 104 2.32 2.41 -11.46
N GLN A 105 2.76 2.91 -12.62
CA GLN A 105 2.29 2.45 -13.91
C GLN A 105 2.67 0.99 -14.17
N GLN A 106 3.88 0.59 -13.81
CA GLN A 106 4.30 -0.81 -13.89
C GLN A 106 3.47 -1.70 -12.97
N LEU A 107 3.18 -1.26 -11.73
CA LEU A 107 2.29 -1.98 -10.81
C LEU A 107 0.90 -2.19 -11.40
N ASN A 108 0.33 -1.18 -12.07
CA ASN A 108 -0.99 -1.29 -12.70
C ASN A 108 -1.08 -2.42 -13.75
N SER A 109 0.05 -2.80 -14.37
CA SER A 109 0.08 -3.91 -15.34
C SER A 109 0.19 -5.29 -14.68
N TYR A 110 0.65 -5.37 -13.43
CA TYR A 110 0.88 -6.65 -12.75
C TYR A 110 -0.16 -6.99 -11.70
N VAL A 111 -0.78 -5.98 -11.07
CA VAL A 111 -1.68 -6.21 -9.94
C VAL A 111 -3.09 -5.72 -10.22
N ASN A 112 -4.07 -6.49 -9.76
CA ASN A 112 -5.47 -6.14 -9.89
C ASN A 112 -5.85 -4.97 -8.94
N HIS A 113 -7.06 -4.44 -9.11
CA HIS A 113 -7.56 -3.32 -8.31
C HIS A 113 -7.55 -3.61 -6.81
N ALA A 114 -7.95 -4.82 -6.39
CA ALA A 114 -7.97 -5.20 -4.98
C ALA A 114 -6.56 -5.15 -4.35
N SER A 115 -5.55 -5.65 -5.05
CA SER A 115 -4.15 -5.58 -4.59
C SER A 115 -3.63 -4.14 -4.52
N ARG A 116 -4.05 -3.26 -5.43
CA ARG A 116 -3.68 -1.82 -5.38
C ARG A 116 -4.29 -1.11 -4.18
N LEU A 117 -5.53 -1.47 -3.80
CA LEU A 117 -6.15 -0.96 -2.57
C LEU A 117 -5.36 -1.39 -1.32
N GLN A 118 -4.83 -2.62 -1.30
CA GLN A 118 -3.98 -3.07 -0.17
C GLN A 118 -2.68 -2.30 -0.07
N ILE A 119 -2.09 -1.87 -1.19
CA ILE A 119 -0.92 -0.97 -1.17
C ILE A 119 -1.27 0.31 -0.43
N ILE A 120 -2.38 0.98 -0.76
CA ILE A 120 -2.79 2.22 -0.10
C ILE A 120 -3.09 2.00 1.38
N HIS A 121 -3.79 0.91 1.73
CA HIS A 121 -4.03 0.55 3.12
C HIS A 121 -2.71 0.34 3.90
N PHE A 122 -1.75 -0.37 3.33
CA PHE A 122 -0.43 -0.57 3.91
C PHE A 122 0.31 0.75 4.13
N LEU A 123 0.30 1.67 3.15
CA LEU A 123 0.96 2.97 3.27
C LEU A 123 0.34 3.84 4.37
N PHE A 124 -0.98 3.85 4.51
CA PHE A 124 -1.63 4.49 5.66
C PHE A 124 -1.28 3.82 6.99
N GLY A 125 -1.13 2.49 7.02
CA GLY A 125 -0.65 1.77 8.20
C GLY A 125 0.78 2.16 8.60
N VAL A 126 1.64 2.44 7.63
CA VAL A 126 2.99 2.99 7.88
C VAL A 126 2.88 4.36 8.53
N SER A 127 2.13 5.29 7.91
CA SER A 127 1.95 6.66 8.42
C SER A 127 1.27 6.72 9.79
N ALA A 128 0.36 5.79 10.09
CA ALA A 128 -0.36 5.75 11.37
C ALA A 128 0.42 5.07 12.50
N SER A 129 1.60 4.50 12.22
CA SER A 129 2.31 3.62 13.16
C SER A 129 2.88 4.32 14.41
N ASP A 130 3.01 5.64 14.37
CA ASP A 130 3.42 6.50 15.50
C ASP A 130 2.26 7.28 16.12
N ASN A 131 1.01 7.03 15.69
CA ASN A 131 -0.23 7.72 16.06
C ASN A 131 -0.35 9.16 15.54
N GLU A 132 0.55 9.62 14.68
CA GLU A 132 0.46 10.91 14.00
C GLU A 132 0.55 10.69 12.49
N ILE A 133 -0.46 11.14 11.74
CA ILE A 133 -0.42 11.11 10.28
C ILE A 133 -0.16 12.52 9.77
N HIS A 134 1.00 12.73 9.17
CA HIS A 134 1.38 14.05 8.65
C HIS A 134 0.69 14.37 7.32
N ALA A 135 0.35 15.64 7.12
CA ALA A 135 -0.32 16.10 5.88
C ALA A 135 0.49 15.80 4.60
N SER A 136 1.83 15.88 4.68
CA SER A 136 2.74 15.54 3.57
C SER A 136 2.66 14.08 3.16
N GLU A 137 2.45 13.17 4.12
CA GLU A 137 2.27 11.74 3.86
C GLU A 137 0.94 11.47 3.19
N VAL A 138 -0.15 12.07 3.71
CA VAL A 138 -1.49 11.95 3.10
C VAL A 138 -1.47 12.44 1.66
N GLU A 139 -0.83 13.59 1.39
CA GLU A 139 -0.70 14.13 0.04
C GLU A 139 0.08 13.19 -0.88
N LEU A 140 1.18 12.62 -0.39
CA LEU A 140 1.96 11.66 -1.15
C LEU A 140 1.17 10.37 -1.41
N ILE A 141 0.49 9.81 -0.40
CA ILE A 141 -0.35 8.61 -0.56
C ILE A 141 -1.50 8.87 -1.54
N LYS A 142 -2.11 10.07 -1.50
CA LYS A 142 -3.14 10.49 -2.47
C LYS A 142 -2.59 10.53 -3.90
N LYS A 143 -1.39 11.04 -4.09
CA LYS A 143 -0.70 11.05 -5.37
C LYS A 143 -0.40 9.64 -5.88
N ILE A 144 0.07 8.75 -5.00
CA ILE A 144 0.28 7.33 -5.28
C ILE A 144 -1.04 6.68 -5.70
N ALA A 145 -2.14 6.91 -4.98
CA ALA A 145 -3.46 6.39 -5.29
C ALA A 145 -3.93 6.82 -6.69
N GLY A 146 -3.73 8.09 -7.05
CA GLY A 146 -4.02 8.58 -8.40
C GLY A 146 -3.22 7.85 -9.48
N TYR A 147 -1.93 7.62 -9.27
CA TYR A 147 -1.08 6.87 -10.21
C TYR A 147 -1.41 5.38 -10.28
N LEU A 148 -1.97 4.82 -9.21
CA LEU A 148 -2.48 3.44 -9.14
C LEU A 148 -3.91 3.30 -9.68
N ASN A 149 -4.49 4.34 -10.29
CA ASN A 149 -5.87 4.35 -10.79
C ASN A 149 -6.90 3.97 -9.70
N ILE A 150 -6.71 4.47 -8.49
CA ILE A 150 -7.64 4.37 -7.38
C ILE A 150 -8.50 5.63 -7.38
N ASN A 151 -9.83 5.45 -7.38
CA ASN A 151 -10.75 6.57 -7.36
C ASN A 151 -10.81 7.23 -5.97
N GLN A 152 -11.38 8.43 -5.91
CA GLN A 152 -11.43 9.22 -4.69
C GLN A 152 -12.23 8.54 -3.56
N TYR A 153 -13.35 7.89 -3.87
CA TYR A 153 -14.17 7.19 -2.87
C TYR A 153 -13.41 6.05 -2.20
N ASP A 154 -12.67 5.25 -2.98
CA ASP A 154 -11.82 4.20 -2.45
C ASP A 154 -10.71 4.75 -1.56
N PHE A 155 -10.08 5.85 -1.98
CA PHE A 155 -9.04 6.51 -1.22
C PHE A 155 -9.58 7.03 0.12
N GLU A 156 -10.67 7.79 0.10
CA GLU A 156 -11.30 8.35 1.29
C GLU A 156 -11.81 7.27 2.25
N SER A 157 -12.37 6.18 1.71
CA SER A 157 -12.77 5.03 2.51
C SER A 157 -11.59 4.41 3.26
N ILE A 158 -10.42 4.26 2.60
CA ILE A 158 -9.22 3.75 3.28
C ILE A 158 -8.69 4.77 4.28
N GLN A 159 -8.57 6.03 3.89
CA GLN A 159 -8.08 7.11 4.73
C GLN A 159 -8.88 7.23 6.04
N SER A 160 -10.22 7.14 5.96
CA SER A 160 -11.09 7.24 7.12
C SER A 160 -10.87 6.15 8.17
N MET A 161 -10.31 5.01 7.79
CA MET A 161 -9.98 3.92 8.73
C MET A 161 -8.87 4.31 9.71
N PHE A 162 -7.96 5.18 9.26
CA PHE A 162 -6.78 5.58 10.03
C PHE A 162 -6.94 6.95 10.70
N LEU A 163 -7.51 7.94 10.02
CA LEU A 163 -7.62 9.30 10.56
C LEU A 163 -8.62 9.45 11.70
N PHE A 164 -9.55 8.51 11.86
CA PHE A 164 -10.62 8.62 12.88
C PHE A 164 -10.40 7.71 14.11
N GLU A 165 -9.18 7.20 14.36
CA GLU A 165 -8.92 6.40 15.57
C GLU A 165 -9.12 7.20 16.86
N GLY A 166 -9.03 8.55 16.83
CA GLY A 166 -9.30 9.44 17.97
C GLY A 166 -10.78 9.78 18.22
N SER A 167 -11.68 9.56 17.27
CA SER A 167 -13.12 9.79 17.44
C SER A 167 -13.91 8.48 17.23
N ALA A 168 -13.76 7.59 18.20
CA ALA A 168 -14.26 6.21 18.14
C ALA A 168 -15.78 6.04 17.92
N ASN A 169 -16.56 7.12 17.77
CA ASN A 169 -18.01 7.09 17.70
C ASN A 169 -18.64 8.04 16.65
N SER A 170 -17.90 8.56 15.68
CA SER A 170 -18.51 9.36 14.63
C SER A 170 -19.25 8.42 13.66
N LEU A 171 -20.59 8.49 13.66
CA LEU A 171 -21.44 7.75 12.73
C LEU A 171 -21.02 8.01 11.26
N GLU A 172 -20.54 9.21 10.99
CA GLU A 172 -20.04 9.67 9.70
C GLU A 172 -18.85 8.82 9.18
N LYS A 173 -17.95 8.41 10.06
CA LYS A 173 -16.85 7.48 9.72
C LYS A 173 -17.37 6.19 9.09
N TRP A 174 -18.41 5.61 9.68
CA TRP A 174 -18.95 4.34 9.20
C TRP A 174 -19.62 4.47 7.83
N PHE A 175 -20.30 5.61 7.57
CA PHE A 175 -20.81 5.90 6.25
C PHE A 175 -19.70 6.09 5.22
N THR A 176 -18.66 6.84 5.54
CA THR A 176 -17.48 7.02 4.66
C THR A 176 -16.79 5.70 4.35
N ILE A 177 -16.64 4.79 5.35
CA ILE A 177 -16.07 3.45 5.12
C ILE A 177 -16.90 2.65 4.12
N LEU A 178 -18.22 2.78 4.13
CA LEU A 178 -19.12 2.14 3.15
C LEU A 178 -19.27 2.91 1.84
N GLU A 179 -18.54 4.01 1.62
CA GLU A 179 -18.67 4.90 0.46
C GLU A 179 -20.08 5.48 0.30
N LEU A 180 -20.70 5.88 1.40
CA LEU A 180 -22.06 6.41 1.48
C LEU A 180 -22.11 7.77 2.14
N ASP A 181 -23.09 8.58 1.74
CA ASP A 181 -23.51 9.75 2.48
C ASP A 181 -24.35 9.35 3.71
N LYS A 182 -24.33 10.19 4.76
CA LYS A 182 -25.06 9.95 6.01
C LYS A 182 -26.56 9.79 5.85
N ASP A 183 -27.12 10.35 4.77
CA ASP A 183 -28.54 10.32 4.46
C ASP A 183 -28.96 9.08 3.64
N ALA A 184 -28.04 8.16 3.34
CA ALA A 184 -28.30 6.95 2.57
C ALA A 184 -29.37 6.08 3.22
N SER A 185 -30.31 5.56 2.44
CA SER A 185 -31.37 4.66 2.89
C SER A 185 -30.84 3.30 3.38
N ASN A 186 -31.65 2.56 4.12
CA ASN A 186 -31.27 1.21 4.58
C ASN A 186 -30.99 0.25 3.42
N ASP A 187 -31.65 0.41 2.28
CA ASP A 187 -31.41 -0.42 1.11
C ASP A 187 -30.09 -0.07 0.42
N GLU A 188 -29.72 1.21 0.38
CA GLU A 188 -28.41 1.66 -0.11
C GLU A 188 -27.29 1.16 0.78
N ILE A 189 -27.46 1.19 2.12
CA ILE A 189 -26.50 0.67 3.09
C ILE A 189 -26.27 -0.84 2.86
N LYS A 190 -27.34 -1.63 2.71
CA LYS A 190 -27.24 -3.06 2.43
C LYS A 190 -26.57 -3.35 1.09
N LYS A 191 -26.87 -2.53 0.06
CA LYS A 191 -26.27 -2.65 -1.27
C LYS A 191 -24.78 -2.29 -1.26
N ALA A 192 -24.41 -1.20 -0.59
CA ALA A 192 -23.04 -0.77 -0.42
C ALA A 192 -22.21 -1.81 0.35
N HIS A 193 -22.74 -2.30 1.49
CA HIS A 193 -22.09 -3.37 2.26
C HIS A 193 -21.79 -4.59 1.38
N ARG A 194 -22.77 -5.10 0.62
CA ARG A 194 -22.57 -6.23 -0.30
C ARG A 194 -21.49 -5.94 -1.34
N LYS A 195 -21.50 -4.75 -1.94
CA LYS A 195 -20.48 -4.30 -2.91
C LYS A 195 -19.09 -4.28 -2.28
N MET A 196 -18.96 -3.72 -1.07
CA MET A 196 -17.69 -3.61 -0.35
C MET A 196 -17.14 -4.97 0.09
N VAL A 197 -18.01 -5.86 0.60
CA VAL A 197 -17.64 -7.25 0.93
C VAL A 197 -17.05 -7.96 -0.30
N ILE A 198 -17.70 -7.84 -1.46
CA ILE A 198 -17.20 -8.43 -2.70
C ILE A 198 -15.89 -7.77 -3.15
N LYS A 199 -15.75 -6.45 -3.00
CA LYS A 199 -14.58 -5.66 -3.43
C LYS A 199 -13.33 -5.99 -2.62
N TYR A 200 -13.48 -6.19 -1.31
CA TYR A 200 -12.38 -6.42 -0.36
C TYR A 200 -12.23 -7.87 0.08
N HIS A 201 -12.91 -8.80 -0.60
CA HIS A 201 -12.80 -10.23 -0.26
C HIS A 201 -11.37 -10.73 -0.48
N PRO A 202 -10.75 -11.41 0.52
CA PRO A 202 -9.36 -11.87 0.41
C PRO A 202 -9.12 -12.83 -0.77
N ASP A 203 -10.14 -13.60 -1.19
CA ASP A 203 -10.03 -14.50 -2.34
C ASP A 203 -9.82 -13.79 -3.68
N LYS A 204 -10.10 -12.49 -3.75
CA LYS A 204 -9.84 -11.68 -4.96
C LYS A 204 -8.39 -11.25 -5.11
N LEU A 205 -7.57 -11.47 -4.10
CA LEU A 205 -6.15 -11.17 -4.13
C LEU A 205 -5.40 -12.31 -4.81
N GLN A 206 -5.09 -12.14 -6.09
CA GLN A 206 -4.30 -13.09 -6.87
C GLN A 206 -2.85 -12.62 -6.96
N GLY A 207 -1.91 -13.57 -6.88
CA GLY A 207 -0.48 -13.27 -7.05
C GLY A 207 0.18 -12.56 -5.85
N VAL A 208 -0.47 -12.55 -4.67
CA VAL A 208 0.07 -11.95 -3.45
C VAL A 208 0.19 -13.00 -2.34
N SER A 209 1.11 -12.76 -1.40
CA SER A 209 1.34 -13.65 -0.26
C SER A 209 0.13 -13.72 0.69
N GLN A 210 0.10 -14.76 1.53
CA GLN A 210 -0.95 -14.95 2.55
C GLN A 210 -1.04 -13.76 3.53
N ASP A 211 0.08 -13.12 3.83
CA ASP A 211 0.11 -12.01 4.78
C ASP A 211 -0.47 -10.71 4.18
N ILE A 212 -0.36 -10.53 2.87
CA ILE A 212 -1.08 -9.45 2.17
C ILE A 212 -2.59 -9.72 2.20
N LYS A 213 -3.01 -10.99 2.17
CA LYS A 213 -4.42 -11.36 2.37
C LYS A 213 -4.93 -10.98 3.76
N LYS A 214 -4.10 -11.04 4.81
CA LYS A 214 -4.48 -10.60 6.17
C LYS A 214 -4.80 -9.10 6.23
N LEU A 215 -4.09 -8.25 5.50
CA LEU A 215 -4.44 -6.83 5.38
C LEU A 215 -5.84 -6.64 4.77
N ALA A 216 -6.21 -7.47 3.80
CA ALA A 216 -7.55 -7.46 3.23
C ALA A 216 -8.60 -7.93 4.24
N GLU A 217 -8.27 -8.90 5.08
CA GLU A 217 -9.14 -9.37 6.17
C GLU A 217 -9.42 -8.27 7.19
N GLU A 218 -8.42 -7.48 7.58
CA GLU A 218 -8.59 -6.33 8.47
C GLU A 218 -9.58 -5.32 7.88
N LYS A 219 -9.43 -4.99 6.60
CA LYS A 219 -10.36 -4.08 5.91
C LYS A 219 -11.75 -4.68 5.77
N PHE A 220 -11.87 -5.96 5.45
CA PHE A 220 -13.13 -6.68 5.38
C PHE A 220 -13.87 -6.63 6.72
N LEU A 221 -13.17 -6.86 7.85
CA LEU A 221 -13.74 -6.74 9.20
C LEU A 221 -14.19 -5.31 9.51
N LEU A 222 -13.46 -4.29 9.07
CA LEU A 222 -13.87 -2.89 9.24
C LEU A 222 -15.13 -2.55 8.44
N VAL A 223 -15.29 -3.08 7.23
CA VAL A 223 -16.51 -2.96 6.43
C VAL A 223 -17.70 -3.59 7.13
N GLN A 224 -17.54 -4.80 7.71
CA GLN A 224 -18.59 -5.45 8.49
C GLN A 224 -18.96 -4.64 9.73
N LYS A 225 -17.95 -4.17 10.48
CA LYS A 225 -18.15 -3.34 11.67
C LYS A 225 -18.84 -2.01 11.33
N ALA A 226 -18.52 -1.40 10.18
CA ALA A 226 -19.21 -0.19 9.73
C ALA A 226 -20.69 -0.45 9.50
N TYR A 227 -21.03 -1.50 8.77
CA TYR A 227 -22.43 -1.90 8.55
C TYR A 227 -23.19 -2.14 9.86
N GLU A 228 -22.63 -2.93 10.78
CA GLU A 228 -23.25 -3.23 12.08
C GLU A 228 -23.51 -1.96 12.90
N ASN A 229 -22.53 -1.04 12.97
CA ASN A 229 -22.66 0.20 13.72
C ASN A 229 -23.72 1.14 13.11
N ILE A 230 -23.79 1.26 11.79
CA ILE A 230 -24.81 2.05 11.12
C ILE A 230 -26.19 1.45 11.39
N MET A 231 -26.36 0.14 11.21
CA MET A 231 -27.66 -0.51 11.42
C MET A 231 -28.12 -0.44 12.88
N LYS A 232 -27.19 -0.59 13.84
CA LYS A 232 -27.50 -0.44 15.28
C LYS A 232 -27.97 0.96 15.65
N ASN A 233 -27.45 2.01 15.00
CA ASN A 233 -27.87 3.39 15.26
C ASN A 233 -29.20 3.78 14.59
N ARG A 234 -29.71 2.94 13.67
CA ARG A 234 -30.97 3.14 12.97
C ARG A 234 -32.11 2.24 13.45
N SER A 235 -31.81 1.29 14.34
CA SER A 235 -32.78 0.44 15.04
C SER A 235 -33.34 1.14 16.25
#